data_70e79c5a5de57e259f9e93be7509c0c4
#
_entry.id   70e79c5a5de57e259f9e93be7509c0c4
#
_cell.length_a   1.000
_cell.length_b   1.000
_cell.length_c   1.000
_cell.angle_alpha   90.00
_cell.angle_beta   90.00
_cell.angle_gamma   90.00
#
_symmetry.space_group_name_H-M   'P 1'
#
loop_
_entity.id
_entity.type
_entity.pdbx_description
1 polymer ?
#
loop_
_entity_poly.entity_id
_entity_poly.type
_entity_poly.pdbx_seq_one_letter_code
_entity_poly.pdbx_strand_id
1 'polypeptide(L)'
;MHRILLCLVFLLAGCAGGTGLSSSSKASQQTGPSGSDSYAFTNGRWFDGQGFQAATWYSAQGRLTRTPPQGKVETVDLSGLFVVPPFGEAHNHNVEGPWNVRAVAERYLKDGVFYVKNPNNVRDLALQIRSAVNRPTSIDATFAHAGLTGRGGHPIALYEDVLRLGRYEPAIGTV
;
A
#
# COMPACT_ATOMS: atom_id res chain seq x y z
N MET A 1 4.24 -6.92 -18.62
CA MET A 1 3.87 -5.59 -18.09
C MET A 1 4.45 -5.49 -16.69
N HIS A 2 5.62 -4.83 -16.56
CA HIS A 2 6.31 -4.70 -15.28
C HIS A 2 5.77 -3.47 -14.58
N ARG A 3 5.24 -3.65 -13.39
CA ARG A 3 4.62 -2.61 -12.58
C ARG A 3 5.67 -1.85 -11.78
N ILE A 4 5.38 -0.58 -11.58
CA ILE A 4 6.20 0.39 -10.85
C ILE A 4 6.31 -0.04 -9.40
N LEU A 5 7.53 -0.08 -8.90
CA LEU A 5 7.84 -0.21 -7.50
C LEU A 5 8.08 1.19 -6.95
N LEU A 6 7.11 1.77 -6.27
CA LEU A 6 7.32 2.96 -5.47
C LEU A 6 7.83 2.49 -4.10
N CYS A 7 9.06 2.84 -3.78
CA CYS A 7 9.63 2.54 -2.47
C CYS A 7 9.14 3.57 -1.45
N LEU A 8 8.66 3.13 -0.31
CA LEU A 8 8.31 3.99 0.81
C LEU A 8 9.51 4.07 1.77
N VAL A 9 9.74 5.25 2.27
CA VAL A 9 10.82 5.52 3.23
C VAL A 9 10.25 5.48 4.63
N PHE A 10 10.76 4.58 5.49
CA PHE A 10 10.41 4.53 6.90
C PHE A 10 11.50 5.14 7.76
N LEU A 11 11.08 6.01 8.67
CA LEU A 11 11.90 6.54 9.75
C LEU A 11 11.89 5.54 10.92
N LEU A 12 13.03 4.88 11.15
CA LEU A 12 13.30 4.25 12.43
C LEU A 12 14.00 5.29 13.31
N ALA A 13 13.22 6.02 14.11
CA ALA A 13 13.78 6.86 15.16
C ALA A 13 14.12 5.98 16.36
N GLY A 14 15.42 5.86 16.66
CA GLY A 14 15.90 5.26 17.91
C GLY A 14 15.48 6.13 19.08
N CYS A 15 14.80 5.57 20.06
CA CYS A 15 14.46 6.24 21.32
C CYS A 15 15.72 6.49 22.15
N ALA A 16 16.17 7.75 22.20
CA ALA A 16 16.98 8.26 23.30
C ALA A 16 16.08 9.22 24.11
N GLY A 17 15.85 8.93 25.37
CA GLY A 17 14.97 9.69 26.25
C GLY A 17 15.52 11.11 26.50
N GLY A 18 14.65 12.10 26.40
CA GLY A 18 14.89 13.49 26.77
C GLY A 18 13.57 14.22 26.90
N THR A 19 13.36 14.74 28.11
CA THR A 19 12.19 15.48 28.58
C THR A 19 11.98 16.81 27.83
N GLY A 20 10.73 17.05 27.41
CA GLY A 20 10.09 18.38 27.40
C GLY A 20 10.39 19.29 26.23
N LEU A 21 9.39 19.55 25.44
CA LEU A 21 8.75 20.83 25.15
C LEU A 21 7.83 20.69 23.95
N SER A 22 6.58 21.01 24.18
CA SER A 22 5.53 21.16 23.18
C SER A 22 5.93 22.19 22.13
N SER A 23 6.15 21.76 20.89
CA SER A 23 6.07 22.62 19.74
C SER A 23 5.16 21.95 18.69
N SER A 24 4.01 22.57 18.51
CA SER A 24 3.07 22.28 17.42
C SER A 24 3.78 22.43 16.08
N SER A 25 4.35 21.37 15.57
CA SER A 25 4.82 21.32 14.19
C SER A 25 3.60 21.06 13.30
N LYS A 26 3.15 22.10 12.62
CA LYS A 26 2.29 21.98 11.44
C LYS A 26 2.97 20.95 10.51
N ALA A 27 2.38 19.79 10.39
CA ALA A 27 2.72 18.88 9.31
C ALA A 27 2.53 19.65 8.00
N SER A 28 3.62 20.05 7.36
CA SER A 28 3.57 20.56 6.01
C SER A 28 2.99 19.44 5.14
N GLN A 29 1.81 19.63 4.62
CA GLN A 29 1.30 18.86 3.51
C GLN A 29 2.31 19.06 2.37
N GLN A 30 3.18 18.07 2.17
CA GLN A 30 3.94 17.98 0.93
C GLN A 30 2.94 17.76 -0.19
N THR A 31 2.59 18.86 -0.85
CA THR A 31 1.99 18.78 -2.18
C THR A 31 2.97 18.03 -3.04
N GLY A 32 2.56 16.89 -3.59
CA GLY A 32 3.39 16.08 -4.46
C GLY A 32 4.00 16.94 -5.58
N PRO A 33 5.23 16.63 -6.00
CA PRO A 33 5.95 17.47 -6.94
C PRO A 33 5.18 17.61 -8.25
N SER A 34 4.86 18.85 -8.59
CA SER A 34 4.31 19.20 -9.89
C SER A 34 5.46 19.40 -10.86
N GLY A 35 5.67 18.48 -11.79
CA GLY A 35 6.37 18.81 -13.00
C GLY A 35 7.54 17.98 -13.49
N SER A 36 7.95 16.91 -12.82
CA SER A 36 9.00 16.02 -13.38
C SER A 36 8.60 14.56 -13.24
N ASP A 37 8.60 13.85 -14.37
CA ASP A 37 8.36 12.41 -14.39
C ASP A 37 9.60 11.59 -13.97
N SER A 38 10.70 12.28 -13.60
CA SER A 38 11.97 11.66 -13.26
C SER A 38 12.54 12.22 -11.95
N TYR A 39 12.96 11.32 -11.08
CA TYR A 39 13.52 11.62 -9.76
C TYR A 39 14.87 10.95 -9.58
N ALA A 40 15.79 11.62 -8.86
CA ALA A 40 17.02 11.04 -8.34
C ALA A 40 16.91 10.91 -6.82
N PHE A 41 16.94 9.70 -6.30
CA PHE A 41 16.95 9.40 -4.87
C PHE A 41 18.41 9.24 -4.43
N THR A 42 18.92 10.22 -3.69
CA THR A 42 20.32 10.29 -3.28
C THR A 42 20.48 10.03 -1.79
N ASN A 43 21.70 9.64 -1.37
CA ASN A 43 22.09 9.49 0.03
C ASN A 43 21.29 8.45 0.85
N GLY A 44 20.42 7.68 0.23
CA GLY A 44 19.64 6.63 0.91
C GLY A 44 20.40 5.32 1.04
N ARG A 45 19.98 4.52 2.02
CA ARG A 45 20.44 3.14 2.20
C ARG A 45 19.37 2.18 1.71
N TRP A 46 19.66 1.46 0.66
CA TRP A 46 18.73 0.60 -0.05
C TRP A 46 18.94 -0.87 0.33
N PHE A 47 17.85 -1.57 0.64
CA PHE A 47 17.89 -2.99 0.93
C PHE A 47 18.03 -3.79 -0.36
N ASP A 48 19.05 -4.66 -0.42
CA ASP A 48 19.36 -5.49 -1.59
C ASP A 48 18.93 -6.96 -1.46
N GLY A 49 18.23 -7.29 -0.35
CA GLY A 49 17.85 -8.66 -0.02
C GLY A 49 18.72 -9.30 1.05
N GLN A 50 19.90 -8.75 1.34
CA GLN A 50 20.83 -9.23 2.36
C GLN A 50 21.20 -8.14 3.37
N GLY A 51 21.21 -6.90 2.94
CA GLY A 51 21.57 -5.77 3.79
C GLY A 51 21.27 -4.42 3.16
N PHE A 52 21.76 -3.35 3.79
CA PHE A 52 21.53 -2.00 3.34
C PHE A 52 22.80 -1.41 2.71
N GLN A 53 22.71 -1.05 1.44
CA GLN A 53 23.80 -0.46 0.67
C GLN A 53 23.52 1.01 0.35
N ALA A 54 24.51 1.87 0.52
CA ALA A 54 24.42 3.26 0.07
C ALA A 54 24.37 3.28 -1.47
N ALA A 55 23.34 3.91 -2.01
CA ALA A 55 23.13 3.93 -3.44
C ALA A 55 22.28 5.11 -3.89
N THR A 56 22.53 5.59 -5.09
CA THR A 56 21.63 6.47 -5.82
C THR A 56 20.79 5.64 -6.78
N TRP A 57 19.48 5.87 -6.71
CA TRP A 57 18.51 5.30 -7.63
C TRP A 57 17.74 6.41 -8.33
N TYR A 58 17.20 6.09 -9.47
CA TYR A 58 16.38 7.01 -10.26
C TYR A 58 15.00 6.40 -10.50
N SER A 59 14.00 7.26 -10.57
CA SER A 59 12.67 6.89 -11.07
C SER A 59 12.45 7.64 -12.37
N ALA A 60 12.15 6.89 -13.43
CA ALA A 60 11.81 7.44 -14.72
C ALA A 60 10.72 6.59 -15.36
N GLN A 61 9.71 7.25 -15.93
CA GLN A 61 8.57 6.57 -16.55
C GLN A 61 7.96 5.50 -15.64
N GLY A 62 7.93 5.79 -14.35
CA GLY A 62 7.41 4.91 -13.34
C GLY A 62 8.24 3.64 -13.06
N ARG A 63 9.52 3.65 -13.33
CA ARG A 63 10.44 2.54 -13.03
C ARG A 63 11.62 3.02 -12.23
N LEU A 64 12.06 2.22 -11.27
CA LEU A 64 13.35 2.40 -10.62
C LEU A 64 14.48 1.86 -11.50
N THR A 65 15.55 2.62 -11.60
CA THR A 65 16.75 2.28 -12.39
C THR A 65 18.01 2.80 -11.71
N ARG A 66 19.14 2.20 -12.02
CA ARG A 66 20.47 2.68 -11.64
C ARG A 66 21.05 3.66 -12.68
N THR A 67 20.46 3.71 -13.84
CA THR A 67 20.91 4.59 -14.94
C THR A 67 20.21 5.94 -14.83
N PRO A 68 20.95 7.05 -14.78
CA PRO A 68 20.37 8.37 -14.79
C PRO A 68 19.49 8.58 -16.04
N PRO A 69 18.25 9.06 -15.88
CA PRO A 69 17.42 9.41 -17.02
C PRO A 69 17.94 10.67 -17.72
N GLN A 70 17.58 10.82 -18.99
CA GLN A 70 17.86 12.08 -19.72
C GLN A 70 16.83 13.16 -19.36
N GLY A 71 17.23 14.41 -19.43
CA GLY A 71 16.36 15.55 -19.20
C GLY A 71 16.34 16.05 -17.76
N LYS A 72 15.25 16.71 -17.39
CA LYS A 72 15.11 17.29 -16.05
C LYS A 72 14.84 16.19 -15.02
N VAL A 73 15.66 16.14 -13.99
CA VAL A 73 15.54 15.21 -12.87
C VAL A 73 15.39 16.00 -11.58
N GLU A 74 14.40 15.67 -10.77
CA GLU A 74 14.22 16.24 -9.45
C GLU A 74 14.97 15.40 -8.42
N THR A 75 15.73 16.04 -7.54
CA THR A 75 16.51 15.33 -6.51
C THR A 75 15.72 15.21 -5.23
N VAL A 76 15.63 13.99 -4.71
CA VAL A 76 15.07 13.66 -3.40
C VAL A 76 16.22 13.17 -2.52
N ASP A 77 16.54 13.95 -1.49
CA ASP A 77 17.57 13.57 -0.52
C ASP A 77 17.00 12.61 0.52
N LEU A 78 17.58 11.42 0.59
CA LEU A 78 17.24 10.37 1.54
C LEU A 78 18.29 10.19 2.65
N SER A 79 19.02 11.25 3.00
CA SER A 79 20.03 11.20 4.06
C SER A 79 19.44 10.67 5.36
N GLY A 80 20.08 9.64 5.93
CA GLY A 80 19.65 9.00 7.17
C GLY A 80 18.43 8.05 7.02
N LEU A 81 17.89 7.87 5.81
CA LEU A 81 16.74 7.03 5.55
C LEU A 81 17.13 5.68 4.95
N PHE A 82 16.28 4.69 5.23
CA PHE A 82 16.37 3.34 4.70
C PHE A 82 15.24 3.09 3.73
N VAL A 83 15.57 2.54 2.56
CA VAL A 83 14.60 2.20 1.54
C VAL A 83 14.48 0.69 1.46
N VAL A 84 13.27 0.20 1.63
CA VAL A 84 12.91 -1.21 1.58
C VAL A 84 11.87 -1.46 0.48
N PRO A 85 11.73 -2.70 -0.01
CA PRO A 85 10.59 -3.06 -0.84
C PRO A 85 9.26 -2.78 -0.14
N PRO A 86 8.19 -2.50 -0.87
CA PRO A 86 6.87 -2.32 -0.27
C PRO A 86 6.41 -3.60 0.43
N PHE A 87 5.61 -3.43 1.48
CA PHE A 87 5.07 -4.53 2.25
C PHE A 87 3.86 -5.17 1.56
N GLY A 88 3.62 -6.44 1.88
CA GLY A 88 2.44 -7.18 1.51
C GLY A 88 1.68 -7.66 2.74
N GLU A 89 0.35 -7.49 2.72
CA GLU A 89 -0.56 -8.04 3.72
C GLU A 89 -1.23 -9.30 3.14
N ALA A 90 -0.81 -10.45 3.65
CA ALA A 90 -1.20 -11.75 3.07
C ALA A 90 -2.60 -12.22 3.52
N HIS A 91 -3.18 -11.62 4.55
CA HIS A 91 -4.49 -11.98 5.08
C HIS A 91 -5.27 -10.71 5.47
N ASN A 92 -6.02 -10.17 4.53
CA ASN A 92 -6.65 -8.87 4.65
C ASN A 92 -8.15 -8.92 4.37
N HIS A 93 -8.96 -8.38 5.28
CA HIS A 93 -10.41 -8.24 5.12
C HIS A 93 -10.89 -6.79 5.01
N ASN A 94 -9.98 -5.82 4.89
CA ASN A 94 -10.37 -4.41 4.78
C ASN A 94 -10.71 -3.99 3.35
N VAL A 95 -10.31 -4.78 2.35
CA VAL A 95 -10.56 -4.51 0.93
C VAL A 95 -11.66 -5.45 0.45
N GLU A 96 -12.91 -5.16 0.80
CA GLU A 96 -14.03 -6.06 0.54
C GLU A 96 -15.06 -5.51 -0.46
N GLY A 97 -15.30 -4.20 -0.46
CA GLY A 97 -16.35 -3.63 -1.28
C GLY A 97 -16.20 -2.14 -1.57
N PRO A 98 -17.15 -1.54 -2.29
CA PRO A 98 -17.04 -0.18 -2.82
C PRO A 98 -17.09 0.92 -1.77
N TRP A 99 -17.61 0.65 -0.58
CA TRP A 99 -17.87 1.66 0.47
C TRP A 99 -16.61 2.30 1.06
N ASN A 100 -15.47 1.62 1.03
CA ASN A 100 -14.24 2.09 1.70
C ASN A 100 -12.95 1.86 0.90
N VAL A 101 -12.99 1.17 -0.24
CA VAL A 101 -11.79 0.72 -0.97
C VAL A 101 -10.78 1.83 -1.24
N ARG A 102 -11.24 3.03 -1.59
CA ARG A 102 -10.33 4.16 -1.89
C ARG A 102 -9.59 4.62 -0.65
N ALA A 103 -10.32 4.83 0.46
CA ALA A 103 -9.72 5.28 1.72
C ALA A 103 -8.75 4.24 2.30
N VAL A 104 -9.09 2.96 2.18
CA VAL A 104 -8.22 1.85 2.59
C VAL A 104 -6.96 1.80 1.73
N ALA A 105 -7.10 1.88 0.40
CA ALA A 105 -5.97 1.88 -0.51
C ALA A 105 -5.01 3.05 -0.26
N GLU A 106 -5.53 4.25 -0.07
CA GLU A 106 -4.72 5.43 0.25
C GLU A 106 -3.96 5.27 1.58
N ARG A 107 -4.61 4.72 2.61
CA ARG A 107 -3.95 4.45 3.90
C ARG A 107 -2.84 3.43 3.74
N TYR A 108 -3.10 2.31 3.07
CA TYR A 108 -2.10 1.28 2.85
C TYR A 108 -0.89 1.79 2.07
N LEU A 109 -1.12 2.57 1.01
CA LEU A 109 -0.02 3.18 0.26
C LEU A 109 0.84 4.10 1.13
N LYS A 110 0.22 4.91 2.03
CA LYS A 110 0.94 5.76 2.99
C LYS A 110 1.76 4.94 3.98
N ASP A 111 1.26 3.78 4.39
CA ASP A 111 1.92 2.90 5.33
C ASP A 111 2.92 1.93 4.65
N GLY A 112 3.10 2.06 3.32
CA GLY A 112 4.03 1.24 2.54
C GLY A 112 3.52 -0.17 2.23
N VAL A 113 2.25 -0.44 2.42
CA VAL A 113 1.61 -1.71 2.05
C VAL A 113 1.04 -1.59 0.65
N PHE A 114 1.67 -2.27 -0.32
CA PHE A 114 1.27 -2.18 -1.72
C PHE A 114 0.53 -3.41 -2.22
N TYR A 115 0.69 -4.52 -1.55
CA TYR A 115 0.11 -5.80 -1.93
C TYR A 115 -0.82 -6.31 -0.83
N VAL A 116 -2.04 -6.66 -1.19
CA VAL A 116 -2.98 -7.26 -0.25
C VAL A 116 -3.62 -8.51 -0.85
N LYS A 117 -3.84 -9.50 0.01
CA LYS A 117 -4.62 -10.67 -0.33
C LYS A 117 -5.85 -10.75 0.57
N ASN A 118 -7.04 -10.72 -0.04
CA ASN A 118 -8.26 -11.02 0.68
C ASN A 118 -8.59 -12.52 0.48
N PRO A 119 -8.43 -13.34 1.52
CA PRO A 119 -8.62 -14.79 1.42
C PRO A 119 -10.07 -15.21 1.35
N ASN A 120 -11.00 -14.31 1.68
CA ASN A 120 -12.42 -14.60 1.72
C ASN A 120 -13.26 -13.33 1.57
N ASN A 121 -13.91 -13.17 0.43
CA ASN A 121 -14.78 -12.04 0.15
C ASN A 121 -15.90 -12.41 -0.84
N VAL A 122 -16.94 -11.60 -0.88
CA VAL A 122 -18.00 -11.78 -1.86
C VAL A 122 -17.51 -11.40 -3.25
N ARG A 123 -17.64 -12.33 -4.20
CA ARG A 123 -17.15 -12.17 -5.57
C ARG A 123 -17.69 -10.90 -6.24
N ASP A 124 -18.97 -10.64 -6.13
CA ASP A 124 -19.60 -9.50 -6.79
C ASP A 124 -19.12 -8.16 -6.23
N LEU A 125 -18.83 -8.09 -4.93
CA LEU A 125 -18.22 -6.93 -4.29
C LEU A 125 -16.78 -6.71 -4.78
N ALA A 126 -15.99 -7.79 -4.92
CA ALA A 126 -14.66 -7.70 -5.50
C ALA A 126 -14.67 -7.22 -6.95
N LEU A 127 -15.65 -7.64 -7.75
CA LEU A 127 -15.83 -7.17 -9.12
C LEU A 127 -16.16 -5.68 -9.18
N GLN A 128 -16.97 -5.15 -8.27
CA GLN A 128 -17.31 -3.74 -8.20
C GLN A 128 -16.10 -2.84 -7.91
N ILE A 129 -15.14 -3.32 -7.12
CA ILE A 129 -13.95 -2.54 -6.77
C ILE A 129 -12.78 -2.75 -7.73
N ARG A 130 -12.92 -3.59 -8.72
CA ARG A 130 -11.84 -3.94 -9.67
C ARG A 130 -11.19 -2.72 -10.33
N SER A 131 -11.96 -1.67 -10.59
CA SER A 131 -11.46 -0.42 -11.16
C SER A 131 -10.73 0.46 -10.15
N ALA A 132 -10.87 0.21 -8.85
CA ALA A 132 -10.25 0.98 -7.78
C ALA A 132 -8.90 0.42 -7.31
N VAL A 133 -8.61 -0.86 -7.60
CA VAL A 133 -7.37 -1.56 -7.24
C VAL A 133 -6.63 -2.05 -8.49
N ASN A 134 -5.45 -2.59 -8.33
CA ASN A 134 -4.64 -3.17 -9.41
C ASN A 134 -4.30 -2.18 -10.53
N ARG A 135 -3.99 -0.95 -10.18
CA ARG A 135 -3.59 0.13 -11.08
C ARG A 135 -2.42 0.92 -10.49
N PRO A 136 -1.67 1.71 -11.28
CA PRO A 136 -0.44 2.39 -10.83
C PRO A 136 -0.60 3.29 -9.61
N THR A 137 -1.79 3.83 -9.35
CA THR A 137 -2.08 4.76 -8.26
C THR A 137 -2.84 4.11 -7.11
N SER A 138 -2.85 2.78 -7.01
CA SER A 138 -3.54 2.04 -5.98
C SER A 138 -2.78 0.80 -5.57
N ILE A 139 -3.25 0.14 -4.50
CA ILE A 139 -2.75 -1.15 -4.08
C ILE A 139 -3.05 -2.25 -5.11
N ASP A 140 -2.19 -3.27 -5.14
CA ASP A 140 -2.47 -4.52 -5.84
C ASP A 140 -3.21 -5.46 -4.89
N ALA A 141 -4.41 -5.86 -5.28
CA ALA A 141 -5.26 -6.73 -4.48
C ALA A 141 -5.57 -8.03 -5.23
N THR A 142 -5.46 -9.15 -4.50
CA THR A 142 -5.91 -10.45 -4.96
C THR A 142 -7.04 -10.96 -4.08
N PHE A 143 -7.98 -11.68 -4.67
CA PHE A 143 -9.19 -12.15 -4.00
C PHE A 143 -9.34 -13.65 -4.20
N ALA A 144 -9.62 -14.38 -3.12
CA ALA A 144 -9.97 -15.80 -3.19
C ALA A 144 -11.49 -16.03 -3.37
N HIS A 145 -12.27 -14.96 -3.30
CA HIS A 145 -13.71 -14.86 -3.45
C HIS A 145 -14.52 -15.60 -2.37
N ALA A 146 -14.37 -16.88 -2.18
CA ALA A 146 -15.13 -17.61 -1.17
C ALA A 146 -14.25 -18.64 -0.47
N GLY A 147 -14.46 -18.78 0.83
CA GLY A 147 -13.89 -19.86 1.61
C GLY A 147 -14.68 -21.16 1.43
N LEU A 148 -13.99 -22.28 1.39
CA LEU A 148 -14.59 -23.59 1.53
C LEU A 148 -14.66 -23.95 3.02
N THR A 149 -15.87 -24.30 3.51
CA THR A 149 -16.06 -24.66 4.90
C THR A 149 -17.09 -25.77 5.07
N GLY A 150 -17.01 -26.51 6.19
CA GLY A 150 -18.03 -27.47 6.56
C GLY A 150 -19.29 -26.78 7.10
N ARG A 151 -20.37 -27.54 7.24
CA ARG A 151 -21.63 -27.03 7.81
C ARG A 151 -21.38 -26.37 9.16
N GLY A 152 -21.84 -25.13 9.32
CA GLY A 152 -21.68 -24.33 10.55
C GLY A 152 -20.24 -23.90 10.85
N GLY A 153 -19.30 -24.11 9.92
CA GLY A 153 -17.90 -23.70 10.07
C GLY A 153 -17.68 -22.22 9.82
N HIS A 154 -16.50 -21.73 10.20
CA HIS A 154 -16.08 -20.36 9.87
C HIS A 154 -15.91 -20.22 8.35
N PRO A 155 -16.41 -19.16 7.73
CA PRO A 155 -16.93 -17.90 8.28
C PRO A 155 -18.45 -17.74 8.24
N ILE A 156 -19.25 -18.80 8.21
CA ILE A 156 -20.71 -18.74 8.03
C ILE A 156 -21.33 -17.74 9.03
N ALA A 157 -21.08 -17.88 10.33
CA ALA A 157 -21.65 -16.99 11.34
C ALA A 157 -21.29 -15.52 11.12
N LEU A 158 -20.07 -15.24 10.63
CA LEU A 158 -19.63 -13.89 10.30
C LEU A 158 -20.47 -13.30 9.16
N TYR A 159 -20.74 -14.06 8.11
CA TYR A 159 -21.58 -13.61 6.99
C TYR A 159 -23.03 -13.41 7.41
N GLU A 160 -23.58 -14.29 8.23
CA GLU A 160 -24.93 -14.14 8.77
C GLU A 160 -25.08 -12.85 9.60
N ASP A 161 -24.08 -12.54 10.44
CA ASP A 161 -24.06 -11.31 11.22
C ASP A 161 -23.93 -10.06 10.33
N VAL A 162 -23.10 -10.11 9.31
CA VAL A 162 -22.91 -9.00 8.39
C VAL A 162 -24.16 -8.75 7.54
N LEU A 163 -24.85 -9.80 7.12
CA LEU A 163 -26.16 -9.72 6.44
C LEU A 163 -27.22 -9.13 7.36
N ARG A 164 -27.29 -9.61 8.59
CA ARG A 164 -28.25 -9.11 9.60
C ARG A 164 -28.05 -7.62 9.91
N LEU A 165 -26.81 -7.14 9.85
CA LEU A 165 -26.46 -5.73 10.03
C LEU A 165 -26.65 -4.87 8.77
N GLY A 166 -27.16 -5.44 7.66
CA GLY A 166 -27.36 -4.74 6.40
C GLY A 166 -26.08 -4.25 5.73
N ARG A 167 -24.92 -4.80 6.11
CA ARG A 167 -23.61 -4.39 5.57
C ARG A 167 -23.28 -5.01 4.22
N TYR A 168 -23.97 -6.08 3.85
CA TYR A 168 -23.94 -6.65 2.50
C TYR A 168 -25.36 -6.68 1.95
N GLU A 169 -25.49 -6.38 0.68
CA GLU A 169 -26.76 -6.63 0.00
C GLU A 169 -27.03 -8.14 -0.12
N PRO A 170 -28.28 -8.57 -0.28
CA PRO A 170 -28.67 -9.98 -0.30
C PRO A 170 -28.13 -10.81 -1.46
N ALA A 171 -27.14 -10.32 -2.18
CA ALA A 171 -26.38 -11.05 -3.20
C ALA A 171 -25.51 -12.19 -2.63
N ILE A 172 -25.36 -12.29 -1.31
CA ILE A 172 -24.87 -13.50 -0.68
C ILE A 172 -26.04 -14.47 -0.70
N GLY A 173 -26.11 -15.27 -1.76
CA GLY A 173 -27.13 -16.29 -1.90
C GLY A 173 -27.20 -17.14 -0.63
N THR A 174 -28.41 -17.36 -0.17
CA THR A 174 -28.71 -18.36 0.85
C THR A 174 -28.04 -19.65 0.46
N VAL A 175 -27.06 -20.07 1.26
CA VAL A 175 -26.43 -21.38 1.14
C VAL A 175 -27.40 -22.45 1.62
#